data_6c22982886577ae542e5c3d9cf86291d
#
_entry.id   6c22982886577ae542e5c3d9cf86291d
#
_cell.length_a   1.000
_cell.length_b   1.000
_cell.length_c   1.000
_cell.angle_alpha   90.00
_cell.angle_beta   90.00
_cell.angle_gamma   90.00
#
_symmetry.space_group_name_H-M   'P 1'
#
loop_
_entity.id
_entity.type
_entity.pdbx_description
1 polymer ?
#
loop_
_entity_poly.entity_id
_entity_poly.type
_entity_poly.pdbx_seq_one_letter_code
_entity_poly.pdbx_strand_id
1 'polypeptide(L)'
;MDDFGDDPDDLAEWGLHCFCLGARSTPHHVVKMDDNGRLLFRARLGVSRTELRHYGIDPSDSQIALLRAYHLIAVEGDRLATTFPVLGSDETAGLRTRMAGLAEAVASEIAVDVSGLADVLAGQGLAGCVYGVLFGYVIDGLIWDRLRSDGLLPSGELSVERPYWNGAFWAVYPPREGAMGTNEIEESGVRLTMVWTDETVRSLNRVADAPALRSALRVVSRGSLPRAALAVEGGEMWTLVDDEGRPTIPIIRRRDSDPVHGIGLRIAEKVVSALLRDLPEAGVVASAHELIWSLMDALEAAGMVRRPGTFDDPAAGLDSLGVQMFLSVDGAEG
;
A
#
# COMPACT_ATOMS: atom_id res chain seq x y z
N MET A 1 17.42 21.19 20.65
CA MET A 1 18.16 19.93 20.76
C MET A 1 17.54 19.03 19.72
N ASP A 2 18.29 18.50 18.76
CA ASP A 2 17.71 17.62 17.72
C ASP A 2 17.33 16.30 18.41
N ASP A 3 16.04 15.98 18.48
CA ASP A 3 15.53 14.78 19.18
C ASP A 3 15.83 13.45 18.46
N PHE A 4 16.44 13.50 17.27
CA PHE A 4 16.68 12.30 16.43
C PHE A 4 18.15 11.86 16.39
N GLY A 5 19.02 12.36 17.31
CA GLY A 5 20.38 11.86 17.50
C GLY A 5 21.20 11.81 16.20
N ASP A 6 21.59 10.59 15.79
CA ASP A 6 22.40 10.34 14.59
C ASP A 6 21.56 10.03 13.32
N ASP A 7 20.23 10.20 13.37
CA ASP A 7 19.38 9.98 12.18
C ASP A 7 19.74 10.96 11.05
N PRO A 8 19.65 10.54 9.78
CA PRO A 8 19.91 11.43 8.64
C PRO A 8 19.04 12.67 8.67
N ASP A 9 19.62 13.83 8.39
CA ASP A 9 18.90 15.12 8.34
C ASP A 9 18.24 15.42 6.98
N ASP A 10 18.11 14.38 6.13
CA ASP A 10 17.47 14.44 4.83
C ASP A 10 16.39 13.33 4.72
N LEU A 11 15.11 13.72 4.64
CA LEU A 11 14.01 12.77 4.48
C LEU A 11 14.08 11.97 3.18
N ALA A 12 14.91 12.35 2.20
CA ALA A 12 15.14 11.56 1.00
C ALA A 12 15.77 10.18 1.30
N GLU A 13 16.46 10.05 2.46
CA GLU A 13 17.09 8.81 2.93
C GLU A 13 16.16 7.95 3.81
N TRP A 14 14.95 8.45 4.12
CA TRP A 14 13.97 7.82 4.99
C TRP A 14 12.99 6.93 4.20
N GLY A 15 12.32 6.02 4.89
CA GLY A 15 11.15 5.34 4.37
C GLY A 15 9.99 6.33 4.24
N LEU A 16 9.65 6.67 3.00
CA LEU A 16 8.54 7.56 2.69
C LEU A 16 7.32 6.72 2.31
N HIS A 17 6.21 6.94 2.97
CA HIS A 17 4.99 6.18 2.78
C HIS A 17 3.81 7.10 2.49
N CYS A 18 2.88 6.61 1.67
CA CYS A 18 1.70 7.36 1.27
C CYS A 18 0.51 6.41 1.17
N PHE A 19 -0.55 6.73 1.90
CA PHE A 19 -1.87 6.19 1.65
C PHE A 19 -2.66 7.21 0.84
N CYS A 20 -2.94 6.93 -0.44
CA CYS A 20 -3.68 7.84 -1.30
C CYS A 20 -4.68 7.08 -2.17
N LEU A 21 -5.94 7.52 -2.16
CA LEU A 21 -7.05 6.94 -2.91
C LEU A 21 -7.16 7.46 -4.34
N GLY A 22 -6.48 8.55 -4.65
CA GLY A 22 -6.41 9.13 -5.98
C GLY A 22 -5.24 10.07 -6.04
N ALA A 23 -4.24 9.75 -6.86
CA ALA A 23 -3.09 10.60 -7.04
C ALA A 23 -2.80 10.77 -8.52
N ARG A 24 -2.64 12.02 -8.96
CA ARG A 24 -2.01 12.33 -10.25
C ARG A 24 -0.49 12.31 -10.13
N SER A 25 -0.01 12.59 -8.92
CA SER A 25 1.40 12.62 -8.60
C SER A 25 1.56 12.51 -7.07
N THR A 26 2.31 11.52 -6.61
CA THR A 26 2.54 11.31 -5.17
C THR A 26 3.62 12.25 -4.63
N PRO A 27 3.65 12.54 -3.33
CA PRO A 27 4.64 13.45 -2.73
C PRO A 27 6.09 12.92 -2.72
N HIS A 28 6.31 11.61 -2.90
CA HIS A 28 7.64 11.00 -2.82
C HIS A 28 8.72 11.70 -3.64
N HIS A 29 8.40 12.00 -4.92
CA HIS A 29 9.37 12.65 -5.80
C HIS A 29 9.64 14.09 -5.38
N VAL A 30 8.65 14.81 -4.84
CA VAL A 30 8.81 16.19 -4.36
C VAL A 30 9.73 16.25 -3.15
N VAL A 31 9.62 15.30 -2.22
CA VAL A 31 10.54 15.21 -1.07
C VAL A 31 11.99 14.99 -1.54
N LYS A 32 12.18 14.19 -2.59
CA LYS A 32 13.51 13.84 -3.13
C LYS A 32 14.08 14.87 -4.10
N MET A 33 13.36 15.97 -4.39
CA MET A 33 13.85 17.05 -5.26
C MET A 33 14.69 18.04 -4.45
N ASP A 34 15.82 18.43 -5.01
CA ASP A 34 16.71 19.46 -4.44
C ASP A 34 16.98 19.20 -2.93
N ASP A 35 16.93 20.25 -2.10
CA ASP A 35 17.07 20.17 -0.64
C ASP A 35 15.71 20.00 0.10
N ASN A 36 14.65 19.56 -0.57
CA ASN A 36 13.31 19.47 0.04
C ASN A 36 13.28 18.52 1.23
N GLY A 37 13.97 17.38 1.15
CA GLY A 37 14.05 16.43 2.27
C GLY A 37 14.67 17.05 3.50
N ARG A 38 15.78 17.78 3.36
CA ARG A 38 16.46 18.50 4.44
C ARG A 38 15.59 19.64 4.99
N LEU A 39 14.95 20.40 4.12
CA LEU A 39 14.04 21.46 4.52
C LEU A 39 12.89 20.91 5.38
N LEU A 40 12.22 19.86 4.89
CA LEU A 40 11.11 19.22 5.60
C LEU A 40 11.54 18.61 6.93
N PHE A 41 12.72 17.97 6.97
CA PHE A 41 13.28 17.48 8.22
C PHE A 41 13.46 18.60 9.26
N ARG A 42 14.06 19.72 8.87
CA ARG A 42 14.25 20.88 9.76
C ARG A 42 12.93 21.56 10.15
N ALA A 43 11.95 21.53 9.26
CA ALA A 43 10.65 22.15 9.48
C ALA A 43 9.70 21.31 10.37
N ARG A 44 10.05 20.09 10.79
CA ARG A 44 9.17 19.22 11.61
C ARG A 44 8.78 19.82 12.96
N LEU A 45 9.65 20.64 13.54
CA LEU A 45 9.39 21.35 14.80
C LEU A 45 9.00 22.83 14.58
N GLY A 46 8.82 23.23 13.33
CA GLY A 46 8.59 24.61 12.93
C GLY A 46 9.89 25.42 12.94
N VAL A 47 10.20 26.04 11.83
CA VAL A 47 11.47 26.77 11.61
C VAL A 47 11.20 28.01 10.76
N SER A 48 11.93 29.12 11.04
CA SER A 48 11.91 30.29 10.17
C SER A 48 12.90 30.14 8.99
N ARG A 49 12.70 30.90 7.91
CA ARG A 49 13.67 30.96 6.80
C ARG A 49 15.06 31.41 7.27
N THR A 50 15.12 32.25 8.29
CA THR A 50 16.41 32.71 8.83
C THR A 50 17.15 31.56 9.52
N GLU A 51 16.42 30.74 10.31
CA GLU A 51 16.99 29.56 10.95
C GLU A 51 17.43 28.52 9.91
N LEU A 52 16.65 28.30 8.83
CA LEU A 52 17.04 27.38 7.75
C LEU A 52 18.39 27.79 7.10
N ARG A 53 18.63 29.08 6.89
CA ARG A 53 19.92 29.55 6.37
C ARG A 53 21.11 29.20 7.26
N HIS A 54 20.93 29.12 8.59
CA HIS A 54 21.98 28.64 9.49
C HIS A 54 22.34 27.16 9.26
N TYR A 55 21.39 26.37 8.72
CA TYR A 55 21.63 24.98 8.32
C TYR A 55 22.09 24.87 6.83
N GLY A 56 22.37 26.00 6.16
CA GLY A 56 22.77 26.04 4.78
C GLY A 56 21.62 25.79 3.77
N ILE A 57 20.36 25.93 4.21
CA ILE A 57 19.17 25.75 3.39
C ILE A 57 18.55 27.12 3.12
N ASP A 58 18.53 27.56 1.86
CA ASP A 58 17.90 28.84 1.45
C ASP A 58 16.80 28.59 0.41
N PRO A 59 15.58 28.21 0.88
CA PRO A 59 14.51 27.81 -0.01
C PRO A 59 13.99 28.99 -0.83
N SER A 60 13.85 28.79 -2.13
CA SER A 60 13.19 29.74 -3.03
C SER A 60 11.67 29.80 -2.78
N ASP A 61 11.03 30.88 -3.19
CA ASP A 61 9.56 30.99 -3.09
C ASP A 61 8.84 29.93 -3.95
N SER A 62 9.42 29.53 -5.09
CA SER A 62 8.89 28.47 -5.95
C SER A 62 8.96 27.09 -5.27
N GLN A 63 10.03 26.82 -4.55
CA GLN A 63 10.21 25.60 -3.78
C GLN A 63 9.17 25.51 -2.64
N ILE A 64 8.99 26.59 -1.89
CA ILE A 64 7.95 26.64 -0.84
C ILE A 64 6.55 26.51 -1.45
N ALA A 65 6.30 27.17 -2.59
CA ALA A 65 5.00 27.06 -3.27
C ALA A 65 4.72 25.62 -3.72
N LEU A 66 5.72 24.89 -4.23
CA LEU A 66 5.62 23.50 -4.61
C LEU A 66 5.29 22.62 -3.38
N LEU A 67 6.04 22.75 -2.29
CA LEU A 67 5.80 21.98 -1.05
C LEU A 67 4.42 22.25 -0.47
N ARG A 68 3.93 23.51 -0.54
CA ARG A 68 2.56 23.86 -0.14
C ARG A 68 1.52 23.24 -1.05
N ALA A 69 1.72 23.27 -2.37
CA ALA A 69 0.80 22.66 -3.33
C ALA A 69 0.65 21.14 -3.13
N TYR A 70 1.70 20.51 -2.61
CA TYR A 70 1.68 19.10 -2.20
C TYR A 70 1.30 18.90 -0.72
N HIS A 71 0.89 19.96 -0.01
CA HIS A 71 0.54 19.87 1.41
C HIS A 71 1.59 19.20 2.28
N LEU A 72 2.86 19.40 1.97
CA LEU A 72 3.99 18.88 2.74
C LEU A 72 4.47 19.88 3.80
N ILE A 73 4.12 21.16 3.62
CA ILE A 73 4.52 22.23 4.51
C ILE A 73 3.37 23.23 4.74
N ALA A 74 3.22 23.66 5.96
CA ALA A 74 2.40 24.82 6.36
C ALA A 74 3.29 26.06 6.49
N VAL A 75 2.73 27.24 6.20
CA VAL A 75 3.41 28.55 6.33
C VAL A 75 2.55 29.46 7.19
N GLU A 76 3.07 29.88 8.34
CA GLU A 76 2.44 30.80 9.24
C GLU A 76 3.37 31.98 9.54
N GLY A 77 3.13 33.10 8.85
CA GLY A 77 4.04 34.25 8.86
C GLY A 77 5.39 33.89 8.21
N ASP A 78 6.46 33.92 9.00
CA ASP A 78 7.82 33.53 8.58
C ASP A 78 8.18 32.06 8.94
N ARG A 79 7.29 31.36 9.65
CA ARG A 79 7.51 29.98 10.08
C ARG A 79 6.99 28.96 9.06
N LEU A 80 7.81 27.95 8.88
CA LEU A 80 7.53 26.78 8.05
C LEU A 80 7.40 25.56 8.96
N ALA A 81 6.36 24.75 8.78
CA ALA A 81 6.16 23.53 9.55
C ALA A 81 5.78 22.36 8.63
N THR A 82 6.45 21.22 8.78
CA THR A 82 6.09 19.96 8.10
C THR A 82 4.71 19.50 8.57
N THR A 83 3.87 19.06 7.65
CA THR A 83 2.44 18.78 7.91
C THR A 83 2.13 17.30 8.10
N PHE A 84 3.13 16.43 8.12
CA PHE A 84 2.98 14.99 8.23
C PHE A 84 3.91 14.43 9.33
N PRO A 85 3.60 13.24 9.88
CA PRO A 85 4.45 12.58 10.87
C PRO A 85 5.83 12.24 10.32
N VAL A 86 6.86 12.53 11.11
CA VAL A 86 8.26 12.17 10.88
C VAL A 86 8.72 11.42 12.12
N LEU A 87 8.89 10.10 12.01
CA LEU A 87 9.22 9.19 13.11
C LEU A 87 10.69 8.78 13.01
N GLY A 88 11.52 9.22 13.94
CA GLY A 88 12.93 8.84 14.04
C GLY A 88 13.16 7.40 14.48
N SER A 89 14.43 7.01 14.60
CA SER A 89 14.80 5.62 14.91
C SER A 89 14.18 5.11 16.20
N ASP A 90 14.17 5.88 17.28
CA ASP A 90 13.61 5.46 18.57
C ASP A 90 12.09 5.30 18.51
N GLU A 91 11.39 6.27 17.90
CA GLU A 91 9.94 6.24 17.75
C GLU A 91 9.50 5.10 16.83
N THR A 92 10.22 4.90 15.73
CA THR A 92 9.97 3.80 14.78
C THR A 92 10.23 2.45 15.41
N ALA A 93 11.32 2.28 16.17
CA ALA A 93 11.62 1.03 16.88
C ALA A 93 10.54 0.72 17.93
N GLY A 94 10.10 1.71 18.69
CA GLY A 94 9.01 1.58 19.67
C GLY A 94 7.69 1.19 18.99
N LEU A 95 7.34 1.85 17.89
CA LEU A 95 6.14 1.54 17.10
C LEU A 95 6.18 0.10 16.53
N ARG A 96 7.30 -0.29 15.90
CA ARG A 96 7.50 -1.64 15.33
C ARG A 96 7.41 -2.72 16.40
N THR A 97 8.06 -2.52 17.56
CA THR A 97 7.98 -3.47 18.67
C THR A 97 6.55 -3.66 19.15
N ARG A 98 5.81 -2.58 19.31
CA ARG A 98 4.40 -2.64 19.73
C ARG A 98 3.52 -3.32 18.69
N MET A 99 3.68 -2.99 17.41
CA MET A 99 2.91 -3.61 16.34
C MET A 99 3.25 -5.08 16.15
N ALA A 100 4.50 -5.50 16.36
CA ALA A 100 4.88 -6.91 16.35
C ALA A 100 4.16 -7.71 17.46
N GLY A 101 4.14 -7.21 18.69
CA GLY A 101 3.39 -7.87 19.78
C GLY A 101 1.88 -7.94 19.52
N LEU A 102 1.30 -6.88 18.94
CA LEU A 102 -0.11 -6.89 18.53
C LEU A 102 -0.35 -7.90 17.40
N ALA A 103 0.54 -7.96 16.42
CA ALA A 103 0.46 -8.85 15.27
C ALA A 103 0.45 -10.34 15.68
N GLU A 104 1.30 -10.75 16.63
CA GLU A 104 1.31 -12.12 17.16
C GLU A 104 -0.05 -12.52 17.78
N ALA A 105 -0.63 -11.62 18.57
CA ALA A 105 -1.94 -11.85 19.18
C ALA A 105 -3.04 -11.95 18.12
N VAL A 106 -3.05 -11.03 17.15
CA VAL A 106 -4.03 -11.00 16.05
C VAL A 106 -3.86 -12.20 15.12
N ALA A 107 -2.63 -12.60 14.78
CA ALA A 107 -2.37 -13.79 13.95
C ALA A 107 -3.04 -15.04 14.55
N SER A 108 -2.94 -15.22 15.87
CA SER A 108 -3.61 -16.31 16.57
C SER A 108 -5.14 -16.21 16.49
N GLU A 109 -5.71 -15.00 16.60
CA GLU A 109 -7.15 -14.77 16.55
C GLU A 109 -7.75 -15.02 15.15
N ILE A 110 -6.98 -14.75 14.09
CA ILE A 110 -7.43 -14.90 12.70
C ILE A 110 -7.03 -16.23 12.05
N ALA A 111 -6.33 -17.12 12.77
CA ALA A 111 -5.76 -18.36 12.22
C ALA A 111 -6.80 -19.23 11.48
N VAL A 112 -8.00 -19.39 12.04
CA VAL A 112 -9.09 -20.18 11.43
C VAL A 112 -9.58 -19.52 10.13
N ASP A 113 -9.69 -18.19 10.11
CA ASP A 113 -10.12 -17.46 8.90
C ASP A 113 -9.06 -17.54 7.81
N VAL A 114 -7.77 -17.44 8.15
CA VAL A 114 -6.65 -17.61 7.20
C VAL A 114 -6.63 -19.01 6.61
N SER A 115 -6.85 -20.05 7.43
CA SER A 115 -6.99 -21.43 6.93
C SER A 115 -8.19 -21.56 6.00
N GLY A 116 -9.34 -20.98 6.36
CA GLY A 116 -10.55 -20.98 5.52
C GLY A 116 -10.33 -20.27 4.17
N LEU A 117 -9.58 -19.17 4.15
CA LEU A 117 -9.19 -18.50 2.91
C LEU A 117 -8.34 -19.41 2.02
N ALA A 118 -7.36 -20.09 2.62
CA ALA A 118 -6.50 -21.03 1.91
C ALA A 118 -7.30 -22.21 1.31
N ASP A 119 -8.25 -22.75 2.07
CA ASP A 119 -9.12 -23.86 1.60
C ASP A 119 -10.01 -23.42 0.41
N VAL A 120 -10.59 -22.22 0.48
CA VAL A 120 -11.40 -21.66 -0.61
C VAL A 120 -10.57 -21.51 -1.89
N LEU A 121 -9.39 -20.90 -1.81
CA LEU A 121 -8.51 -20.71 -2.97
C LEU A 121 -7.98 -22.03 -3.50
N ALA A 122 -7.63 -22.98 -2.63
CA ALA A 122 -7.22 -24.32 -3.03
C ALA A 122 -8.34 -25.07 -3.77
N GLY A 123 -9.59 -24.96 -3.31
CA GLY A 123 -10.76 -25.52 -3.98
C GLY A 123 -11.02 -24.95 -5.38
N GLN A 124 -10.50 -23.75 -5.66
CA GLN A 124 -10.54 -23.11 -6.99
C GLN A 124 -9.31 -23.44 -7.86
N GLY A 125 -8.34 -24.21 -7.35
CA GLY A 125 -7.07 -24.48 -8.03
C GLY A 125 -6.04 -23.33 -7.90
N LEU A 126 -6.27 -22.38 -6.99
CA LEU A 126 -5.50 -21.14 -6.83
C LEU A 126 -4.73 -21.09 -5.49
N ALA A 127 -4.32 -22.25 -4.97
CA ALA A 127 -3.62 -22.35 -3.67
C ALA A 127 -2.36 -21.47 -3.59
N GLY A 128 -1.65 -21.26 -4.71
CA GLY A 128 -0.48 -20.38 -4.76
C GLY A 128 -0.79 -18.90 -4.54
N CYS A 129 -2.05 -18.49 -4.70
CA CYS A 129 -2.46 -17.08 -4.60
C CYS A 129 -2.81 -16.63 -3.17
N VAL A 130 -2.76 -17.53 -2.17
CA VAL A 130 -3.17 -17.23 -0.79
C VAL A 130 -2.41 -16.04 -0.22
N TYR A 131 -1.10 -15.98 -0.40
CA TYR A 131 -0.26 -14.89 0.11
C TYR A 131 -0.64 -13.54 -0.53
N GLY A 132 -0.72 -13.51 -1.85
CA GLY A 132 -1.06 -12.30 -2.60
C GLY A 132 -2.46 -11.76 -2.27
N VAL A 133 -3.45 -12.67 -2.15
CA VAL A 133 -4.82 -12.29 -1.76
C VAL A 133 -4.88 -11.83 -0.31
N LEU A 134 -4.24 -12.57 0.61
CA LEU A 134 -4.23 -12.17 2.02
C LEU A 134 -3.56 -10.82 2.21
N PHE A 135 -2.37 -10.62 1.65
CA PHE A 135 -1.70 -9.33 1.73
C PHE A 135 -2.49 -8.24 0.98
N GLY A 136 -2.65 -8.36 -0.33
CA GLY A 136 -3.12 -7.25 -1.16
C GLY A 136 -4.61 -6.96 -1.04
N TYR A 137 -5.45 -8.02 -0.91
CA TYR A 137 -6.89 -7.82 -0.81
C TYR A 137 -7.38 -7.58 0.63
N VAL A 138 -6.90 -8.40 1.57
CA VAL A 138 -7.43 -8.38 2.94
C VAL A 138 -6.66 -7.35 3.78
N ILE A 139 -5.35 -7.52 3.91
CA ILE A 139 -4.54 -6.78 4.90
C ILE A 139 -4.21 -5.37 4.38
N ASP A 140 -3.77 -5.23 3.12
CA ASP A 140 -3.49 -3.93 2.50
C ASP A 140 -4.70 -3.33 1.73
N GLY A 141 -5.83 -4.01 1.72
CA GLY A 141 -7.05 -3.55 1.09
C GLY A 141 -8.18 -3.30 2.09
N LEU A 142 -8.81 -4.39 2.58
CA LEU A 142 -10.02 -4.30 3.41
C LEU A 142 -9.76 -3.63 4.78
N ILE A 143 -8.55 -3.68 5.33
CA ILE A 143 -8.19 -2.94 6.56
C ILE A 143 -8.29 -1.43 6.31
N TRP A 144 -7.71 -0.93 5.21
CA TRP A 144 -7.81 0.48 4.86
C TRP A 144 -9.25 0.89 4.54
N ASP A 145 -10.01 0.03 3.83
CA ASP A 145 -11.43 0.25 3.57
C ASP A 145 -12.24 0.38 4.87
N ARG A 146 -11.95 -0.48 5.86
CA ARG A 146 -12.60 -0.42 7.17
C ARG A 146 -12.23 0.84 7.94
N LEU A 147 -10.94 1.19 8.04
CA LEU A 147 -10.49 2.42 8.69
C LEU A 147 -11.11 3.67 8.05
N ARG A 148 -11.28 3.65 6.72
CA ARG A 148 -11.95 4.72 6.00
C ARG A 148 -13.45 4.80 6.33
N SER A 149 -14.15 3.66 6.34
CA SER A 149 -15.58 3.62 6.67
C SER A 149 -15.87 4.08 8.10
N ASP A 150 -14.92 3.86 9.00
CA ASP A 150 -14.99 4.32 10.40
C ASP A 150 -14.60 5.81 10.55
N GLY A 151 -14.29 6.51 9.44
CA GLY A 151 -13.93 7.93 9.45
C GLY A 151 -12.54 8.24 10.04
N LEU A 152 -11.67 7.25 10.12
CA LEU A 152 -10.35 7.35 10.76
C LEU A 152 -9.24 7.78 9.79
N LEU A 153 -9.53 7.77 8.49
CA LEU A 153 -8.60 8.19 7.45
C LEU A 153 -8.97 9.56 6.88
N PRO A 154 -7.99 10.35 6.43
CA PRO A 154 -8.28 11.56 5.69
C PRO A 154 -8.99 11.23 4.37
N SER A 155 -9.75 12.19 3.83
CA SER A 155 -10.34 12.06 2.50
C SER A 155 -9.24 11.79 1.46
N GLY A 156 -9.49 10.83 0.55
CA GLY A 156 -8.61 10.53 -0.58
C GLY A 156 -9.02 11.22 -1.88
N GLU A 157 -10.15 11.92 -1.89
CA GLU A 157 -10.64 12.58 -3.11
C GLU A 157 -9.81 13.82 -3.44
N LEU A 158 -9.47 13.98 -4.73
CA LEU A 158 -8.82 15.19 -5.20
C LEU A 158 -9.79 16.37 -5.13
N SER A 159 -9.29 17.54 -4.76
CA SER A 159 -10.05 18.79 -4.67
C SER A 159 -9.28 19.93 -5.34
N VAL A 160 -9.88 21.11 -5.37
CA VAL A 160 -9.21 22.33 -5.86
C VAL A 160 -8.00 22.67 -4.95
N GLU A 161 -8.14 22.44 -3.65
CA GLU A 161 -7.07 22.66 -2.67
C GLU A 161 -6.01 21.55 -2.71
N ARG A 162 -6.39 20.33 -3.13
CA ARG A 162 -5.51 19.15 -3.22
C ARG A 162 -5.57 18.53 -4.62
N PRO A 163 -5.00 19.20 -5.65
CA PRO A 163 -5.18 18.81 -7.04
C PRO A 163 -4.27 17.67 -7.50
N TYR A 164 -3.22 17.37 -6.76
CA TYR A 164 -2.20 16.38 -7.15
C TYR A 164 -2.37 15.05 -6.46
N TRP A 165 -2.64 15.08 -5.15
CA TRP A 165 -2.87 13.91 -4.30
C TRP A 165 -3.72 14.30 -3.09
N ASN A 166 -4.35 13.32 -2.46
CA ASN A 166 -5.00 13.46 -1.16
C ASN A 166 -4.90 12.14 -0.40
N GLY A 167 -4.85 12.19 0.91
CA GLY A 167 -4.65 11.04 1.77
C GLY A 167 -3.72 11.35 2.93
N ALA A 168 -2.95 10.35 3.37
CA ALA A 168 -1.94 10.48 4.42
C ALA A 168 -0.53 10.24 3.85
N PHE A 169 0.44 10.97 4.39
CA PHE A 169 1.85 10.82 4.08
C PHE A 169 2.64 10.79 5.39
N TRP A 170 3.69 10.00 5.49
CA TRP A 170 4.56 9.95 6.66
C TRP A 170 5.96 9.48 6.28
N ALA A 171 6.93 9.78 7.14
CA ALA A 171 8.31 9.36 7.00
C ALA A 171 8.76 8.59 8.25
N VAL A 172 9.50 7.50 8.06
CA VAL A 172 10.04 6.67 9.15
C VAL A 172 11.53 6.39 8.94
N TYR A 173 12.30 6.32 10.01
CA TYR A 173 13.69 5.91 9.96
C TYR A 173 13.98 4.85 11.06
N PRO A 174 14.74 3.80 10.76
CA PRO A 174 15.25 3.43 9.42
C PRO A 174 14.13 2.93 8.50
N PRO A 175 14.31 3.04 7.16
CA PRO A 175 13.39 2.41 6.22
C PRO A 175 13.31 0.90 6.45
N ARG A 176 12.17 0.30 6.09
CA ARG A 176 12.02 -1.16 6.13
C ARG A 176 12.73 -1.76 4.92
N GLU A 177 13.45 -2.86 5.14
CA GLU A 177 14.03 -3.64 4.06
C GLU A 177 12.96 -4.48 3.34
N GLY A 178 13.14 -4.72 2.04
CA GLY A 178 12.26 -5.59 1.25
C GLY A 178 10.88 -4.96 1.00
N ALA A 179 10.86 -3.78 0.39
CA ALA A 179 9.59 -3.10 0.07
C ALA A 179 8.65 -3.99 -0.75
N MET A 180 7.38 -4.00 -0.34
CA MET A 180 6.26 -4.67 -1.01
C MET A 180 5.06 -3.74 -0.93
N GLY A 181 4.18 -3.80 -1.89
CA GLY A 181 2.97 -2.99 -1.90
C GLY A 181 2.01 -3.43 -2.98
N THR A 182 0.96 -2.66 -3.17
CA THR A 182 -0.07 -2.92 -4.16
C THR A 182 -0.15 -1.81 -5.20
N ASN A 183 -0.31 -2.20 -6.47
CA ASN A 183 -0.71 -1.30 -7.56
C ASN A 183 -2.04 -1.78 -8.12
N GLU A 184 -2.91 -0.83 -8.47
CA GLU A 184 -4.25 -1.14 -8.94
C GLU A 184 -4.54 -0.47 -10.28
N ILE A 185 -5.26 -1.19 -11.14
CA ILE A 185 -5.83 -0.68 -12.38
C ILE A 185 -7.31 -0.97 -12.35
N GLU A 186 -8.11 0.08 -12.46
CA GLU A 186 -9.56 -0.02 -12.43
C GLU A 186 -10.18 0.34 -13.78
N GLU A 187 -11.17 -0.45 -14.18
CA GLU A 187 -11.99 -0.20 -15.35
C GLU A 187 -13.39 -0.78 -15.15
N SER A 188 -14.41 0.08 -15.20
CA SER A 188 -15.84 -0.31 -15.15
C SER A 188 -16.22 -1.16 -13.93
N GLY A 189 -15.74 -0.80 -12.73
CA GLY A 189 -16.02 -1.52 -11.48
C GLY A 189 -15.28 -2.86 -11.35
N VAL A 190 -14.28 -3.10 -12.19
CA VAL A 190 -13.32 -4.21 -12.05
C VAL A 190 -11.94 -3.65 -11.79
N ARG A 191 -11.31 -4.16 -10.76
CA ARG A 191 -9.98 -3.75 -10.35
C ARG A 191 -9.02 -4.94 -10.43
N LEU A 192 -7.94 -4.79 -11.20
CA LEU A 192 -6.78 -5.68 -11.15
C LEU A 192 -5.82 -5.13 -10.10
N THR A 193 -5.59 -5.88 -9.06
CA THR A 193 -4.58 -5.58 -8.04
C THR A 193 -3.35 -6.46 -8.27
N MET A 194 -2.18 -5.84 -8.23
CA MET A 194 -0.87 -6.47 -8.37
C MET A 194 -0.07 -6.20 -7.10
N VAL A 195 0.32 -7.27 -6.41
CA VAL A 195 1.21 -7.21 -5.25
C VAL A 195 2.64 -7.23 -5.75
N TRP A 196 3.33 -6.11 -5.66
CA TRP A 196 4.69 -5.97 -6.15
C TRP A 196 5.72 -6.06 -5.02
N THR A 197 6.93 -6.44 -5.39
CA THR A 197 8.16 -6.29 -4.60
C THR A 197 9.18 -5.53 -5.44
N ASP A 198 10.28 -5.10 -4.85
CA ASP A 198 11.37 -4.44 -5.59
C ASP A 198 11.85 -5.30 -6.77
N GLU A 199 11.81 -6.64 -6.63
CA GLU A 199 12.23 -7.59 -7.65
C GLU A 199 11.20 -7.72 -8.79
N THR A 200 9.91 -7.69 -8.49
CA THR A 200 8.84 -8.02 -9.46
C THR A 200 8.13 -6.80 -10.04
N VAL A 201 8.28 -5.61 -9.47
CA VAL A 201 7.53 -4.40 -9.86
C VAL A 201 7.65 -4.08 -11.36
N ARG A 202 8.83 -4.29 -11.96
CA ARG A 202 9.03 -4.03 -13.40
C ARG A 202 8.22 -4.99 -14.27
N SER A 203 8.17 -6.26 -13.91
CA SER A 203 7.43 -7.29 -14.64
C SER A 203 5.91 -7.08 -14.51
N LEU A 204 5.44 -6.72 -13.33
CA LEU A 204 4.02 -6.40 -13.10
C LEU A 204 3.58 -5.13 -13.84
N ASN A 205 4.44 -4.10 -13.92
CA ASN A 205 4.15 -2.89 -14.69
C ASN A 205 3.98 -3.19 -16.19
N ARG A 206 4.68 -4.18 -16.75
CA ARG A 206 4.44 -4.61 -18.14
C ARG A 206 3.01 -5.15 -18.35
N VAL A 207 2.45 -5.85 -17.36
CA VAL A 207 1.03 -6.26 -17.37
C VAL A 207 0.12 -5.04 -17.28
N ALA A 208 0.43 -4.11 -16.37
CA ALA A 208 -0.31 -2.88 -16.18
C ALA A 208 -0.40 -2.03 -17.45
N ASP A 209 0.67 -1.97 -18.20
CA ASP A 209 0.80 -1.16 -19.42
C ASP A 209 0.27 -1.89 -20.69
N ALA A 210 -0.20 -3.15 -20.56
CA ALA A 210 -0.72 -3.91 -21.71
C ALA A 210 -1.92 -3.18 -22.37
N PRO A 211 -1.86 -2.86 -23.69
CA PRO A 211 -2.89 -2.04 -24.33
C PRO A 211 -4.29 -2.63 -24.27
N ALA A 212 -4.40 -3.98 -24.26
CA ALA A 212 -5.67 -4.69 -24.23
C ALA A 212 -6.24 -4.86 -22.80
N LEU A 213 -5.49 -4.55 -21.73
CA LEU A 213 -5.89 -4.82 -20.35
C LEU A 213 -7.22 -4.17 -19.99
N ARG A 214 -7.40 -2.87 -20.25
CA ARG A 214 -8.68 -2.17 -19.95
C ARG A 214 -9.86 -2.79 -20.69
N SER A 215 -9.65 -3.27 -21.92
CA SER A 215 -10.68 -3.98 -22.67
C SER A 215 -11.02 -5.33 -22.06
N ALA A 216 -10.03 -6.05 -21.55
CA ALA A 216 -10.23 -7.32 -20.84
C ALA A 216 -11.01 -7.10 -19.54
N LEU A 217 -10.66 -6.07 -18.74
CA LEU A 217 -11.39 -5.71 -17.51
C LEU A 217 -12.86 -5.36 -17.80
N ARG A 218 -13.16 -4.65 -18.90
CA ARG A 218 -14.55 -4.40 -19.32
C ARG A 218 -15.31 -5.67 -19.71
N VAL A 219 -14.66 -6.70 -20.21
CA VAL A 219 -15.28 -8.00 -20.47
C VAL A 219 -15.62 -8.69 -19.14
N VAL A 220 -14.68 -8.65 -18.18
CA VAL A 220 -14.89 -9.21 -16.84
C VAL A 220 -16.06 -8.50 -16.11
N SER A 221 -16.19 -7.19 -16.23
CA SER A 221 -17.29 -6.44 -15.61
C SER A 221 -18.68 -6.89 -16.08
N ARG A 222 -18.76 -7.47 -17.29
CA ARG A 222 -19.99 -8.02 -17.87
C ARG A 222 -20.25 -9.49 -17.50
N GLY A 223 -19.45 -10.03 -16.57
CA GLY A 223 -19.58 -11.41 -16.10
C GLY A 223 -18.97 -12.48 -17.01
N SER A 224 -18.17 -12.07 -18.02
CA SER A 224 -17.48 -12.99 -18.93
C SER A 224 -15.97 -12.92 -18.73
N LEU A 225 -15.26 -14.00 -19.01
CA LEU A 225 -13.79 -14.03 -18.98
C LEU A 225 -13.24 -13.95 -20.39
N PRO A 226 -12.34 -13.02 -20.70
CA PRO A 226 -11.71 -12.95 -22.02
C PRO A 226 -10.75 -14.12 -22.18
N ARG A 227 -10.91 -14.86 -23.30
CA ARG A 227 -9.99 -15.96 -23.66
C ARG A 227 -8.80 -15.49 -24.47
N ALA A 228 -8.82 -14.24 -24.94
CA ALA A 228 -7.72 -13.69 -25.71
C ALA A 228 -6.53 -13.42 -24.78
N ALA A 229 -5.35 -13.88 -25.20
CA ALA A 229 -4.13 -13.54 -24.53
C ALA A 229 -3.82 -12.05 -24.69
N LEU A 230 -3.32 -11.43 -23.63
CA LEU A 230 -2.91 -10.02 -23.62
C LEU A 230 -1.44 -9.94 -24.01
N ALA A 231 -1.14 -9.27 -25.11
CA ALA A 231 0.23 -8.97 -25.48
C ALA A 231 0.78 -7.90 -24.51
N VAL A 232 1.91 -8.19 -23.90
CA VAL A 232 2.64 -7.27 -23.04
C VAL A 232 3.93 -6.81 -23.71
N GLU A 233 4.52 -5.76 -23.18
CA GLU A 233 5.80 -5.28 -23.69
C GLU A 233 6.88 -6.37 -23.59
N GLY A 234 7.69 -6.53 -24.65
CA GLY A 234 8.67 -7.61 -24.76
C GLY A 234 8.18 -8.86 -25.50
N GLY A 235 6.93 -8.86 -25.99
CA GLY A 235 6.36 -9.93 -26.81
C GLY A 235 5.85 -11.13 -26.02
N GLU A 236 5.83 -11.06 -24.70
CA GLU A 236 5.21 -12.07 -23.84
C GLU A 236 3.68 -11.96 -23.91
N MET A 237 3.00 -13.08 -23.63
CA MET A 237 1.54 -13.16 -23.62
C MET A 237 1.08 -13.56 -22.23
N TRP A 238 0.10 -12.83 -21.70
CA TRP A 238 -0.55 -13.14 -20.44
C TRP A 238 -2.03 -13.43 -20.64
N THR A 239 -2.59 -14.37 -19.89
CA THR A 239 -3.99 -14.79 -20.02
C THR A 239 -4.70 -14.76 -18.67
N LEU A 240 -5.98 -14.35 -18.68
CA LEU A 240 -6.86 -14.41 -17.50
C LEU A 240 -7.53 -15.79 -17.34
N VAL A 241 -7.40 -16.65 -18.32
CA VAL A 241 -7.96 -18.02 -18.30
C VAL A 241 -6.95 -19.01 -18.87
N ASP A 242 -6.99 -20.23 -18.36
CA ASP A 242 -6.24 -21.37 -18.91
C ASP A 242 -6.93 -21.96 -20.18
N ASP A 243 -6.35 -23.02 -20.73
CA ASP A 243 -6.89 -23.70 -21.93
C ASP A 243 -8.28 -24.27 -21.67
N GLU A 244 -8.61 -24.67 -20.44
CA GLU A 244 -9.91 -25.17 -20.03
C GLU A 244 -10.92 -24.03 -19.75
N GLY A 245 -10.48 -22.78 -19.79
CA GLY A 245 -11.32 -21.58 -19.55
C GLY A 245 -11.52 -21.26 -18.08
N ARG A 246 -10.69 -21.80 -17.17
CA ARG A 246 -10.70 -21.49 -15.74
C ARG A 246 -9.84 -20.25 -15.48
N PRO A 247 -10.21 -19.41 -14.48
CA PRO A 247 -9.39 -18.27 -14.10
C PRO A 247 -7.96 -18.69 -13.70
N THR A 248 -6.96 -17.98 -14.21
CA THR A 248 -5.54 -18.15 -13.83
C THR A 248 -5.17 -17.36 -12.59
N ILE A 249 -6.03 -16.41 -12.19
CA ILE A 249 -5.89 -15.57 -10.99
C ILE A 249 -7.22 -15.52 -10.25
N PRO A 250 -7.23 -15.23 -8.92
CA PRO A 250 -8.46 -15.09 -8.16
C PRO A 250 -9.37 -13.97 -8.69
N ILE A 251 -10.68 -14.25 -8.72
CA ILE A 251 -11.72 -13.25 -9.04
C ILE A 251 -12.64 -13.14 -7.84
N ILE A 252 -12.50 -12.05 -7.11
CA ILE A 252 -13.18 -11.79 -5.85
C ILE A 252 -14.35 -10.83 -6.11
N ARG A 253 -15.56 -11.24 -5.81
CA ARG A 253 -16.73 -10.35 -5.90
C ARG A 253 -16.97 -9.68 -4.56
N ARG A 254 -17.01 -8.35 -4.53
CA ARG A 254 -17.23 -7.55 -3.32
C ARG A 254 -18.71 -7.62 -2.88
N ARG A 255 -19.12 -8.79 -2.41
CA ARG A 255 -20.46 -9.08 -1.90
C ARG A 255 -20.39 -10.20 -0.86
N ASP A 256 -21.33 -10.21 0.08
CA ASP A 256 -21.35 -11.15 1.22
C ASP A 256 -21.40 -12.63 0.81
N SER A 257 -21.95 -12.93 -0.37
CA SER A 257 -22.02 -14.30 -0.88
C SER A 257 -20.70 -14.82 -1.46
N ASP A 258 -19.68 -13.97 -1.64
CA ASP A 258 -18.36 -14.41 -2.07
C ASP A 258 -17.55 -14.86 -0.83
N PRO A 259 -17.12 -16.14 -0.77
CA PRO A 259 -16.46 -16.67 0.42
C PRO A 259 -15.13 -16.00 0.72
N VAL A 260 -14.35 -15.59 -0.29
CA VAL A 260 -13.07 -14.87 -0.10
C VAL A 260 -13.33 -13.50 0.50
N HIS A 261 -14.32 -12.76 -0.03
CA HIS A 261 -14.70 -11.46 0.50
C HIS A 261 -15.23 -11.55 1.93
N GLY A 262 -16.15 -12.47 2.20
CA GLY A 262 -16.73 -12.67 3.55
C GLY A 262 -15.68 -13.05 4.60
N ILE A 263 -14.72 -13.92 4.26
CA ILE A 263 -13.61 -14.25 5.16
C ILE A 263 -12.71 -13.01 5.34
N GLY A 264 -12.39 -12.31 4.27
CA GLY A 264 -11.57 -11.10 4.32
C GLY A 264 -12.16 -10.02 5.22
N LEU A 265 -13.48 -9.78 5.17
CA LEU A 265 -14.15 -8.82 6.04
C LEU A 265 -14.01 -9.20 7.53
N ARG A 266 -14.15 -10.50 7.89
CA ARG A 266 -13.95 -10.95 9.28
C ARG A 266 -12.52 -10.74 9.76
N ILE A 267 -11.54 -11.02 8.91
CA ILE A 267 -10.12 -10.76 9.24
C ILE A 267 -9.91 -9.26 9.45
N ALA A 268 -10.34 -8.41 8.51
CA ALA A 268 -10.18 -6.96 8.61
C ALA A 268 -10.85 -6.38 9.87
N GLU A 269 -12.05 -6.86 10.22
CA GLU A 269 -12.77 -6.47 11.44
C GLU A 269 -11.95 -6.76 12.71
N LYS A 270 -11.40 -7.98 12.83
CA LYS A 270 -10.58 -8.38 13.98
C LYS A 270 -9.31 -7.55 14.08
N VAL A 271 -8.60 -7.36 12.95
CA VAL A 271 -7.36 -6.58 12.89
C VAL A 271 -7.60 -5.12 13.28
N VAL A 272 -8.60 -4.47 12.68
CA VAL A 272 -8.91 -3.06 12.97
C VAL A 272 -9.39 -2.89 14.41
N SER A 273 -10.24 -3.81 14.90
CA SER A 273 -10.68 -3.78 16.30
C SER A 273 -9.52 -3.92 17.30
N ALA A 274 -8.52 -4.76 16.98
CA ALA A 274 -7.33 -4.91 17.80
C ALA A 274 -6.45 -3.65 17.75
N LEU A 275 -6.21 -3.09 16.57
CA LEU A 275 -5.45 -1.85 16.39
C LEU A 275 -6.05 -0.69 17.20
N LEU A 276 -7.38 -0.50 17.13
CA LEU A 276 -8.05 0.62 17.79
C LEU A 276 -8.08 0.51 19.32
N ARG A 277 -8.03 -0.71 19.87
CA ARG A 277 -7.89 -0.92 21.32
C ARG A 277 -6.54 -0.48 21.87
N ASP A 278 -5.49 -0.54 21.04
CA ASP A 278 -4.11 -0.29 21.44
C ASP A 278 -3.42 0.79 20.56
N LEU A 279 -4.21 1.78 20.12
CA LEU A 279 -3.72 2.81 19.19
C LEU A 279 -2.59 3.63 19.81
N PRO A 280 -1.36 3.65 19.18
CA PRO A 280 -0.24 4.44 19.64
C PRO A 280 -0.39 5.94 19.31
N GLU A 281 0.45 6.77 19.96
CA GLU A 281 0.53 8.22 19.69
C GLU A 281 0.94 8.55 18.23
N ALA A 282 1.67 7.64 17.57
CA ALA A 282 2.04 7.78 16.15
C ALA A 282 0.85 7.92 15.18
N GLY A 283 -0.36 7.70 15.70
CA GLY A 283 -1.59 7.82 14.93
C GLY A 283 -1.95 6.57 14.13
N VAL A 284 -3.22 6.53 13.68
CA VAL A 284 -3.79 5.33 13.06
C VAL A 284 -3.07 4.89 11.78
N VAL A 285 -2.63 5.84 10.95
CA VAL A 285 -2.09 5.52 9.62
C VAL A 285 -0.73 4.85 9.72
N ALA A 286 0.22 5.43 10.46
CA ALA A 286 1.55 4.84 10.65
C ALA A 286 1.45 3.51 11.41
N SER A 287 0.55 3.42 12.41
CA SER A 287 0.34 2.19 13.18
C SER A 287 -0.28 1.08 12.34
N ALA A 288 -1.30 1.39 11.52
CA ALA A 288 -1.89 0.42 10.59
C ALA A 288 -0.85 -0.11 9.60
N HIS A 289 -0.06 0.79 9.02
CA HIS A 289 1.01 0.41 8.09
C HIS A 289 2.03 -0.54 8.73
N GLU A 290 2.56 -0.21 9.90
CA GLU A 290 3.52 -1.10 10.58
C GLU A 290 2.86 -2.42 11.05
N LEU A 291 1.56 -2.39 11.42
CA LEU A 291 0.81 -3.60 11.76
C LEU A 291 0.63 -4.53 10.54
N ILE A 292 0.33 -3.99 9.36
CA ILE A 292 0.19 -4.76 8.11
C ILE A 292 1.44 -5.62 7.88
N TRP A 293 2.61 -5.03 7.99
CA TRP A 293 3.89 -5.73 7.82
C TRP A 293 4.13 -6.76 8.92
N SER A 294 3.99 -6.34 10.19
CA SER A 294 4.21 -7.21 11.33
C SER A 294 3.25 -8.40 11.35
N LEU A 295 2.02 -8.23 10.86
CA LEU A 295 1.03 -9.29 10.77
C LEU A 295 1.41 -10.33 9.72
N MET A 296 1.90 -9.91 8.56
CA MET A 296 2.41 -10.86 7.55
C MET A 296 3.61 -11.64 8.09
N ASP A 297 4.56 -10.95 8.73
CA ASP A 297 5.72 -11.58 9.37
C ASP A 297 5.28 -12.62 10.43
N ALA A 298 4.30 -12.29 11.27
CA ALA A 298 3.78 -13.20 12.30
C ALA A 298 3.07 -14.42 11.69
N LEU A 299 2.29 -14.24 10.63
CA LEU A 299 1.60 -15.33 9.95
C LEU A 299 2.57 -16.28 9.24
N GLU A 300 3.63 -15.74 8.64
CA GLU A 300 4.71 -16.53 8.04
C GLU A 300 5.50 -17.29 9.12
N ALA A 301 5.89 -16.64 10.20
CA ALA A 301 6.60 -17.27 11.32
C ALA A 301 5.78 -18.39 11.98
N ALA A 302 4.45 -18.24 12.04
CA ALA A 302 3.54 -19.26 12.53
C ALA A 302 3.27 -20.39 11.50
N GLY A 303 3.81 -20.30 10.28
CA GLY A 303 3.59 -21.27 9.20
C GLY A 303 2.17 -21.28 8.65
N MET A 304 1.37 -20.24 8.93
CA MET A 304 -0.03 -20.13 8.45
C MET A 304 -0.10 -19.76 6.98
N VAL A 305 0.87 -18.99 6.49
CA VAL A 305 1.05 -18.64 5.09
C VAL A 305 2.51 -18.79 4.70
N ARG A 306 2.75 -18.93 3.42
CA ARG A 306 4.09 -19.00 2.87
C ARG A 306 4.20 -18.03 1.70
N ARG A 307 5.20 -17.15 1.74
CA ARG A 307 5.53 -16.27 0.63
C ARG A 307 6.02 -17.11 -0.56
N PRO A 308 5.38 -17.01 -1.75
CA PRO A 308 5.86 -17.70 -2.94
C PRO A 308 7.23 -17.19 -3.38
N GLY A 309 8.11 -18.08 -3.84
CA GLY A 309 9.45 -17.70 -4.31
C GLY A 309 9.46 -16.74 -5.49
N THR A 310 8.36 -16.66 -6.25
CA THR A 310 8.17 -15.69 -7.35
C THR A 310 8.20 -14.23 -6.91
N PHE A 311 7.93 -13.96 -5.63
CA PHE A 311 8.02 -12.60 -5.07
C PHE A 311 9.47 -12.08 -4.98
N ASP A 312 10.43 -13.00 -4.94
CA ASP A 312 11.85 -12.70 -4.78
C ASP A 312 12.64 -13.03 -6.07
N ASP A 313 11.95 -13.34 -7.18
CA ASP A 313 12.57 -13.72 -8.46
C ASP A 313 12.36 -12.63 -9.53
N PRO A 314 13.40 -11.81 -9.82
CA PRO A 314 13.32 -10.78 -10.86
C PRO A 314 13.16 -11.37 -12.28
N ALA A 315 13.41 -12.66 -12.45
CA ALA A 315 13.26 -13.38 -13.73
C ALA A 315 11.93 -14.15 -13.82
N ALA A 316 11.04 -14.01 -12.83
CA ALA A 316 9.73 -14.66 -12.85
C ALA A 316 8.97 -14.31 -14.14
N GLY A 317 8.61 -15.32 -14.90
CA GLY A 317 7.77 -15.17 -16.10
C GLY A 317 6.33 -14.78 -15.75
N LEU A 318 5.61 -14.22 -16.70
CA LEU A 318 4.25 -13.72 -16.47
C LEU A 318 3.28 -14.78 -15.94
N ASP A 319 3.41 -16.03 -16.40
CA ASP A 319 2.58 -17.14 -15.93
C ASP A 319 2.75 -17.41 -14.43
N SER A 320 3.97 -17.23 -13.91
CA SER A 320 4.26 -17.40 -12.48
C SER A 320 3.87 -16.18 -11.64
N LEU A 321 3.78 -14.99 -12.22
CA LEU A 321 3.35 -13.77 -11.53
C LEU A 321 1.86 -13.76 -11.17
N GLY A 322 1.07 -14.69 -11.73
CA GLY A 322 -0.36 -14.82 -11.38
C GLY A 322 -0.64 -14.97 -9.89
N VAL A 323 0.31 -15.54 -9.13
CA VAL A 323 0.20 -15.66 -7.67
C VAL A 323 0.26 -14.29 -6.94
N GLN A 324 0.71 -13.24 -7.63
CA GLN A 324 0.80 -11.86 -7.14
C GLN A 324 -0.35 -10.99 -7.63
N MET A 325 -1.31 -11.54 -8.35
CA MET A 325 -2.39 -10.78 -8.97
C MET A 325 -3.76 -11.35 -8.60
N PHE A 326 -4.75 -10.48 -8.52
CA PHE A 326 -6.16 -10.86 -8.40
C PHE A 326 -7.06 -9.77 -8.98
N LEU A 327 -8.27 -10.16 -9.35
CA LEU A 327 -9.34 -9.24 -9.73
C LEU A 327 -10.31 -9.07 -8.56
N SER A 328 -10.70 -7.83 -8.28
CA SER A 328 -11.88 -7.54 -7.47
C SER A 328 -12.94 -6.90 -8.35
N VAL A 329 -14.21 -7.34 -8.18
CA VAL A 329 -15.35 -6.88 -8.95
C VAL A 329 -16.36 -6.28 -7.99
N ASP A 330 -16.72 -5.02 -8.19
CA ASP A 330 -17.76 -4.38 -7.38
C ASP A 330 -19.08 -5.14 -7.56
N GLY A 331 -19.76 -5.42 -6.46
CA GLY A 331 -21.07 -6.05 -6.51
C GLY A 331 -22.06 -5.11 -7.17
N ALA A 332 -22.54 -5.44 -8.37
CA ALA A 332 -23.78 -4.82 -8.83
C ALA A 332 -24.86 -5.20 -7.81
N GLU A 333 -25.45 -4.22 -7.14
CA GLU A 333 -26.69 -4.42 -6.41
C GLU A 333 -27.72 -4.98 -7.44
N GLY A 334 -28.08 -6.25 -7.27
CA GLY A 334 -29.09 -6.91 -8.08
C GLY A 334 -30.49 -6.54 -7.62
#